data_c0be9f0cbe503d82d7ebf309f3e63384
#
_entry.id   c0be9f0cbe503d82d7ebf309f3e63384
#
_cell.length_a   1.000
_cell.length_b   1.000
_cell.length_c   1.000
_cell.angle_alpha   90.00
_cell.angle_beta   90.00
_cell.angle_gamma   90.00
#
_symmetry.space_group_name_H-M   'P 1'
#
loop_
_entity.id
_entity.type
_entity.pdbx_description
1 polymer ?
#
loop_
_entity_poly.entity_id
_entity_poly.type
_entity_poly.pdbx_seq_one_letter_code
_entity_poly.pdbx_strand_id
1 'polypeptide(L)'
;MSRFARIIMWVLLWGALFVALAYFLPKTVVVERSTDIQAPVKTVYAQLVDLHQWDHWSPWKRMGENMSVEYINHGVGMGGGYIWTNETKENSGATIEIIEADPLSKVTVSLDFMQRGEALSSFLLADKNEGATVTWTLTYDVGNNPFARWIGLLMKKSMATDFDNGLVKLKALCQVIEKEKEQVILLEDIAEMKYAGIRETVPFIEVSREMSEMYSEISRFLAQEEIEMAGMPFALYHLMDEENIDLECGIPIDADVDGNSIVKVSTFPTTTCACLDFYGDYSNLQEGHILLQKWMEAHGFNLASAPMEIYLTDPQQEPDPAKWITRICYPVEQ
;
A
#
# COMPACT_ATOMS: atom_id res chain seq x y z
N MET A 1 66.34 -6.82 24.31
CA MET A 1 64.88 -7.12 24.46
C MET A 1 64.60 -8.44 23.74
N SER A 2 63.97 -9.38 24.47
CA SER A 2 63.52 -10.64 23.88
C SER A 2 62.51 -10.40 22.76
N ARG A 3 62.38 -11.32 21.80
CA ARG A 3 61.34 -11.22 20.75
C ARG A 3 59.95 -11.04 21.34
N PHE A 4 59.67 -11.71 22.48
CA PHE A 4 58.44 -11.63 23.21
C PHE A 4 58.19 -10.19 23.80
N ALA A 5 59.19 -9.56 24.38
CA ALA A 5 59.07 -8.17 24.93
C ALA A 5 58.79 -7.16 23.80
N ARG A 6 59.33 -7.36 22.61
CA ARG A 6 59.03 -6.52 21.41
C ARG A 6 57.59 -6.69 20.93
N ILE A 7 57.07 -7.89 20.94
CA ILE A 7 55.65 -8.15 20.55
C ILE A 7 54.71 -7.47 21.53
N ILE A 8 54.94 -7.63 22.86
CA ILE A 8 54.12 -6.96 23.90
C ILE A 8 54.17 -5.45 23.71
N MET A 9 55.35 -4.87 23.50
CA MET A 9 55.50 -3.43 23.29
C MET A 9 54.68 -2.94 22.07
N TRP A 10 54.69 -3.67 20.95
CA TRP A 10 53.90 -3.31 19.77
C TRP A 10 52.39 -3.43 20.02
N VAL A 11 51.94 -4.46 20.73
CA VAL A 11 50.52 -4.62 21.12
C VAL A 11 50.05 -3.46 21.99
N LEU A 12 50.86 -3.07 22.99
CA LEU A 12 50.53 -1.92 23.85
C LEU A 12 50.52 -0.60 23.07
N LEU A 13 51.47 -0.40 22.14
CA LEU A 13 51.51 0.77 21.29
C LEU A 13 50.30 0.89 20.36
N TRP A 14 49.93 -0.21 19.69
CA TRP A 14 48.74 -0.24 18.86
C TRP A 14 47.44 -0.10 19.67
N GLY A 15 47.36 -0.71 20.86
CA GLY A 15 46.23 -0.53 21.76
C GLY A 15 46.09 0.92 22.23
N ALA A 16 47.21 1.58 22.62
CA ALA A 16 47.22 2.99 22.99
C ALA A 16 46.82 3.90 21.82
N LEU A 17 47.31 3.62 20.62
CA LEU A 17 46.95 4.36 19.40
C LEU A 17 45.47 4.18 19.09
N PHE A 18 44.93 2.95 19.19
CA PHE A 18 43.50 2.67 18.98
C PHE A 18 42.60 3.47 19.93
N VAL A 19 42.97 3.50 21.22
CA VAL A 19 42.26 4.30 22.23
C VAL A 19 42.39 5.80 21.94
N ALA A 20 43.60 6.28 21.60
CA ALA A 20 43.83 7.69 21.27
C ALA A 20 43.01 8.14 20.06
N LEU A 21 42.98 7.33 19.00
CA LEU A 21 42.15 7.60 17.80
C LEU A 21 40.65 7.65 18.11
N ALA A 22 40.17 6.85 19.05
CA ALA A 22 38.76 6.88 19.45
C ALA A 22 38.31 8.24 20.01
N TYR A 23 39.22 9.03 20.61
CA TYR A 23 38.90 10.37 21.12
C TYR A 23 38.65 11.40 20.01
N PHE A 24 39.11 11.13 18.78
CA PHE A 24 38.76 11.93 17.61
C PHE A 24 37.44 11.54 16.97
N LEU A 25 36.85 10.38 17.32
CA LEU A 25 35.53 9.97 16.87
C LEU A 25 34.45 10.75 17.65
N PRO A 26 33.29 11.03 16.98
CA PRO A 26 32.19 11.75 17.62
C PRO A 26 31.60 10.97 18.79
N LYS A 27 31.16 11.70 19.82
CA LYS A 27 30.44 11.15 20.97
C LYS A 27 29.01 10.77 20.64
N THR A 28 28.46 11.40 19.61
CA THR A 28 27.06 11.23 19.18
C THR A 28 27.05 10.62 17.80
N VAL A 29 26.34 9.53 17.65
CA VAL A 29 26.04 8.91 16.37
C VAL A 29 24.74 9.49 15.85
N VAL A 30 24.78 10.08 14.66
CA VAL A 30 23.60 10.57 13.97
C VAL A 30 23.44 9.79 12.68
N VAL A 31 22.27 9.20 12.48
CA VAL A 31 21.85 8.53 11.25
C VAL A 31 20.64 9.27 10.72
N GLU A 32 20.67 9.63 9.45
CA GLU A 32 19.57 10.32 8.79
C GLU A 32 19.33 9.72 7.40
N ARG A 33 18.05 9.51 7.06
CA ARG A 33 17.58 9.07 5.76
C ARG A 33 16.28 9.77 5.42
N SER A 34 16.07 10.02 4.13
CA SER A 34 14.87 10.68 3.66
C SER A 34 14.33 9.99 2.40
N THR A 35 13.00 10.00 2.26
CA THR A 35 12.33 9.49 1.07
C THR A 35 11.09 10.31 0.76
N ASP A 36 10.73 10.35 -0.53
CA ASP A 36 9.46 10.91 -0.99
C ASP A 36 8.43 9.76 -1.11
N ILE A 37 7.27 9.99 -0.52
CA ILE A 37 6.13 9.06 -0.48
C ILE A 37 4.98 9.71 -1.27
N GLN A 38 4.45 9.01 -2.26
CA GLN A 38 3.27 9.44 -3.03
C GLN A 38 2.00 9.08 -2.25
N ALA A 39 1.82 9.74 -1.13
CA ALA A 39 0.63 9.69 -0.28
C ALA A 39 0.53 11.00 0.51
N PRO A 40 -0.67 11.48 0.84
CA PRO A 40 -0.87 12.68 1.64
C PRO A 40 -0.12 12.60 2.98
N VAL A 41 0.40 13.74 3.42
CA VAL A 41 1.13 13.81 4.71
C VAL A 41 0.32 13.25 5.88
N LYS A 42 -1.01 13.36 5.84
CA LYS A 42 -1.93 12.81 6.84
C LYS A 42 -1.85 11.29 6.93
N THR A 43 -1.77 10.61 5.80
CA THR A 43 -1.66 9.13 5.76
C THR A 43 -0.33 8.68 6.33
N VAL A 44 0.75 9.34 5.94
CA VAL A 44 2.09 9.05 6.45
C VAL A 44 2.18 9.30 7.96
N TYR A 45 1.67 10.46 8.43
CA TYR A 45 1.65 10.81 9.84
C TYR A 45 0.91 9.76 10.70
N ALA A 46 -0.23 9.26 10.21
CA ALA A 46 -1.00 8.24 10.91
C ALA A 46 -0.20 6.95 11.15
N GLN A 47 0.70 6.57 10.22
CA GLN A 47 1.55 5.39 10.38
C GLN A 47 2.71 5.60 11.37
N LEU A 48 3.07 6.85 11.65
CA LEU A 48 4.16 7.19 12.56
C LEU A 48 3.69 7.41 13.99
N VAL A 49 2.49 7.98 14.18
CA VAL A 49 1.95 8.38 15.49
C VAL A 49 1.23 7.24 16.20
N ASP A 50 0.93 6.15 15.51
CA ASP A 50 0.36 4.90 16.06
C ASP A 50 1.42 3.79 16.02
N LEU A 51 1.93 3.41 17.19
CA LEU A 51 2.99 2.41 17.33
C LEU A 51 2.52 0.97 16.98
N HIS A 52 1.21 0.71 16.85
CA HIS A 52 0.71 -0.57 16.33
C HIS A 52 1.03 -0.72 14.84
N GLN A 53 1.06 0.39 14.10
CA GLN A 53 1.37 0.38 12.67
C GLN A 53 2.85 0.07 12.39
N TRP A 54 3.73 0.26 13.39
CA TRP A 54 5.16 0.03 13.22
C TRP A 54 5.53 -1.40 12.87
N ASP A 55 4.70 -2.38 13.22
CA ASP A 55 4.91 -3.77 12.85
C ASP A 55 4.88 -4.02 11.34
N HIS A 56 4.20 -3.16 10.58
CA HIS A 56 4.06 -3.30 9.15
C HIS A 56 5.24 -2.75 8.35
N TRP A 57 5.95 -1.74 8.88
CA TRP A 57 7.01 -1.06 8.13
C TRP A 57 8.34 -0.94 8.87
N SER A 58 8.37 -0.90 10.21
CA SER A 58 9.62 -0.74 10.97
C SER A 58 10.58 -1.90 10.71
N PRO A 59 11.88 -1.63 10.50
CA PRO A 59 12.88 -2.67 10.37
C PRO A 59 13.10 -3.45 11.66
N TRP A 60 12.75 -2.85 12.79
CA TRP A 60 12.88 -3.44 14.12
C TRP A 60 11.60 -4.18 14.49
N LYS A 61 11.36 -5.30 13.81
CA LYS A 61 10.20 -6.14 14.13
C LYS A 61 10.27 -6.61 15.57
N ARG A 62 9.16 -6.50 16.29
CA ARG A 62 8.93 -7.12 17.59
C ARG A 62 8.88 -8.64 17.44
N MET A 63 9.96 -9.29 17.00
CA MET A 63 9.90 -10.71 16.70
C MET A 63 10.97 -11.52 17.40
N GLY A 64 10.51 -12.29 18.39
CA GLY A 64 11.09 -13.51 18.86
C GLY A 64 9.95 -14.31 19.48
N GLU A 65 9.95 -15.63 19.36
CA GLU A 65 8.93 -16.52 19.94
C GLU A 65 8.78 -16.38 21.47
N ASN A 66 9.63 -15.56 22.12
CA ASN A 66 9.67 -15.33 23.56
C ASN A 66 9.73 -13.84 23.91
N MET A 67 9.03 -13.00 23.18
CA MET A 67 8.92 -11.56 23.47
C MET A 67 7.51 -11.20 23.89
N SER A 68 7.37 -10.52 25.03
CA SER A 68 6.12 -9.87 25.44
C SER A 68 6.16 -8.38 25.10
N VAL A 69 5.00 -7.83 24.76
CA VAL A 69 4.81 -6.41 24.45
C VAL A 69 3.68 -5.88 25.31
N GLU A 70 3.92 -4.81 26.04
CA GLU A 70 2.93 -4.10 26.83
C GLU A 70 2.83 -2.65 26.33
N TYR A 71 1.63 -2.20 25.98
CA TYR A 71 1.40 -0.85 25.49
C TYR A 71 1.20 0.15 26.64
N ILE A 72 1.80 1.33 26.50
CA ILE A 72 1.64 2.50 27.36
C ILE A 72 0.67 3.45 26.67
N ASN A 73 -0.37 3.94 27.38
CA ASN A 73 -1.36 4.89 26.86
C ASN A 73 -1.87 4.52 25.45
N HIS A 74 -2.26 3.26 25.30
CA HIS A 74 -2.75 2.73 24.02
C HIS A 74 -1.79 2.80 22.83
N GLY A 75 -0.50 3.12 23.03
CA GLY A 75 0.50 3.15 21.98
C GLY A 75 0.32 4.23 20.90
N VAL A 76 -0.54 5.23 21.12
CA VAL A 76 -0.92 6.23 20.11
C VAL A 76 -0.74 7.64 20.64
N GLY A 77 -0.20 8.52 19.79
CA GLY A 77 -0.03 9.94 20.10
C GLY A 77 1.02 10.22 21.18
N MET A 78 1.07 11.47 21.63
CA MET A 78 2.01 11.91 22.67
C MET A 78 1.81 11.13 23.97
N GLY A 79 2.91 10.59 24.53
CA GLY A 79 2.89 9.71 25.70
C GLY A 79 2.48 8.27 25.40
N GLY A 80 2.08 7.97 24.16
CA GLY A 80 1.87 6.60 23.70
C GLY A 80 3.19 5.87 23.56
N GLY A 81 3.24 4.60 23.99
CA GLY A 81 4.47 3.84 23.96
C GLY A 81 4.24 2.34 24.01
N TYR A 82 5.33 1.59 24.02
CA TYR A 82 5.32 0.18 24.38
C TYR A 82 6.63 -0.25 25.04
N ILE A 83 6.52 -1.24 25.90
CA ILE A 83 7.65 -1.94 26.50
C ILE A 83 7.71 -3.33 25.85
N TRP A 84 8.86 -3.72 25.36
CA TRP A 84 9.08 -5.10 24.98
C TRP A 84 10.14 -5.73 25.89
N THR A 85 9.90 -6.97 26.32
CA THR A 85 10.82 -7.73 27.16
C THR A 85 11.05 -9.11 26.56
N ASN A 86 12.25 -9.63 26.74
CA ASN A 86 12.59 -10.99 26.34
C ASN A 86 12.45 -11.92 27.54
N GLU A 87 11.53 -12.88 27.46
CA GLU A 87 11.22 -13.80 28.58
C GLU A 87 12.37 -14.75 28.94
N THR A 88 13.31 -14.98 28.00
CA THR A 88 14.43 -15.90 28.19
C THR A 88 15.73 -15.22 28.61
N LYS A 89 15.83 -13.89 28.55
CA LYS A 89 17.02 -13.13 28.92
C LYS A 89 16.65 -12.02 29.90
N GLU A 90 17.02 -12.18 31.16
CA GLU A 90 16.89 -11.12 32.15
C GLU A 90 17.55 -9.83 31.67
N ASN A 91 16.88 -8.67 31.89
CA ASN A 91 17.32 -7.34 31.50
C ASN A 91 17.53 -7.13 29.99
N SER A 92 16.80 -7.84 29.17
CA SER A 92 16.79 -7.65 27.72
C SER A 92 15.43 -7.15 27.26
N GLY A 93 15.38 -5.87 26.87
CA GLY A 93 14.18 -5.21 26.42
C GLY A 93 14.47 -3.75 26.05
N ALA A 94 13.44 -3.04 25.64
CA ALA A 94 13.47 -1.58 25.48
C ALA A 94 12.07 -0.99 25.71
N THR A 95 12.06 0.28 26.07
CA THR A 95 10.87 1.12 26.08
C THR A 95 10.93 2.08 24.90
N ILE A 96 9.85 2.20 24.18
CA ILE A 96 9.66 3.19 23.12
C ILE A 96 8.49 4.07 23.55
N GLU A 97 8.67 5.38 23.54
CA GLU A 97 7.64 6.35 23.92
C GLU A 97 7.64 7.54 22.95
N ILE A 98 6.47 7.96 22.50
CA ILE A 98 6.29 9.17 21.70
C ILE A 98 6.35 10.37 22.63
N ILE A 99 7.43 11.14 22.57
CA ILE A 99 7.68 12.31 23.41
C ILE A 99 7.31 13.63 22.73
N GLU A 100 7.05 13.61 21.43
CA GLU A 100 6.60 14.75 20.64
C GLU A 100 5.74 14.26 19.46
N ALA A 101 4.60 14.89 19.23
CA ALA A 101 3.69 14.54 18.15
C ALA A 101 3.02 15.83 17.63
N ASP A 102 3.77 16.62 16.86
CA ASP A 102 3.25 17.81 16.20
C ASP A 102 2.44 17.38 14.96
N PRO A 103 1.16 17.73 14.89
CA PRO A 103 0.28 17.24 13.82
C PRO A 103 0.85 17.49 12.42
N LEU A 104 0.91 16.43 11.61
CA LEU A 104 1.32 16.41 10.20
C LEU A 104 2.74 16.92 9.92
N SER A 105 3.55 17.23 10.93
CA SER A 105 4.88 17.82 10.76
C SER A 105 6.00 17.04 11.41
N LYS A 106 5.78 16.48 12.63
CA LYS A 106 6.85 15.82 13.36
C LYS A 106 6.34 14.77 14.33
N VAL A 107 7.07 13.65 14.42
CA VAL A 107 6.94 12.67 15.50
C VAL A 107 8.34 12.38 16.05
N THR A 108 8.52 12.48 17.36
CA THR A 108 9.78 12.11 18.03
C THR A 108 9.49 11.03 19.06
N VAL A 109 10.29 9.98 19.04
CA VAL A 109 10.22 8.90 20.03
C VAL A 109 11.52 8.81 20.82
N SER A 110 11.40 8.55 22.10
CA SER A 110 12.49 8.14 22.97
C SER A 110 12.60 6.61 22.92
N LEU A 111 13.83 6.13 22.84
CA LEU A 111 14.18 4.71 22.82
C LEU A 111 15.09 4.47 24.02
N ASP A 112 14.58 3.83 25.07
CA ASP A 112 15.38 3.41 26.23
C ASP A 112 15.70 1.91 26.12
N PHE A 113 16.96 1.59 25.88
CA PHE A 113 17.46 0.23 25.81
C PHE A 113 17.85 -0.34 27.20
N MET A 114 17.18 0.12 28.24
CA MET A 114 17.43 -0.23 29.63
C MET A 114 18.88 0.11 30.05
N GLN A 115 19.74 -0.89 30.28
CA GLN A 115 21.11 -0.68 30.71
C GLN A 115 22.08 -0.23 29.60
N ARG A 116 21.63 -0.08 28.36
CA ARG A 116 22.47 0.20 27.19
C ARG A 116 22.42 1.64 26.70
N GLY A 117 21.62 2.49 27.35
CA GLY A 117 21.49 3.90 27.04
C GLY A 117 20.23 4.26 26.27
N GLU A 118 20.05 5.55 26.03
CA GLU A 118 18.90 6.16 25.41
C GLU A 118 19.25 6.69 24.01
N ALA A 119 18.29 6.65 23.11
CA ALA A 119 18.36 7.26 21.79
C ALA A 119 17.09 8.06 21.51
N LEU A 120 17.22 9.09 20.68
CA LEU A 120 16.10 9.85 20.16
C LEU A 120 15.93 9.55 18.66
N SER A 121 14.73 9.19 18.27
CA SER A 121 14.39 8.99 16.86
C SER A 121 13.30 9.96 16.46
N SER A 122 13.53 10.77 15.42
CA SER A 122 12.63 11.80 14.94
C SER A 122 12.25 11.56 13.48
N PHE A 123 10.98 11.78 13.18
CA PHE A 123 10.44 11.80 11.83
C PHE A 123 9.94 13.21 11.53
N LEU A 124 10.58 13.88 10.57
CA LEU A 124 10.11 15.17 10.04
C LEU A 124 9.33 14.91 8.77
N LEU A 125 8.16 15.54 8.67
CA LEU A 125 7.27 15.47 7.53
C LEU A 125 7.21 16.82 6.84
N ALA A 126 7.34 16.81 5.52
CA ALA A 126 7.12 18.00 4.69
C ALA A 126 6.08 17.65 3.62
N ASP A 127 5.02 18.46 3.56
CA ASP A 127 3.99 18.33 2.54
C ASP A 127 4.53 18.75 1.17
N LYS A 128 4.14 18.02 0.13
CA LYS A 128 4.45 18.30 -1.28
C LYS A 128 3.21 18.22 -2.12
N ASN A 129 3.20 18.87 -3.30
CA ASN A 129 2.04 18.90 -4.21
C ASN A 129 1.50 17.50 -4.59
N GLU A 130 2.37 16.48 -4.60
CA GLU A 130 2.02 15.11 -4.96
C GLU A 130 2.45 14.09 -3.89
N GLY A 131 2.32 14.43 -2.60
CA GLY A 131 2.66 13.53 -1.51
C GLY A 131 3.40 14.18 -0.35
N ALA A 132 4.27 13.42 0.33
CA ALA A 132 5.03 13.89 1.48
C ALA A 132 6.50 13.44 1.42
N THR A 133 7.40 14.28 1.93
CA THR A 133 8.77 13.86 2.23
C THR A 133 8.86 13.48 3.71
N VAL A 134 9.44 12.32 4.00
CA VAL A 134 9.75 11.86 5.35
C VAL A 134 11.25 11.85 5.54
N THR A 135 11.73 12.55 6.57
CA THR A 135 13.13 12.48 7.01
C THR A 135 13.17 11.81 8.37
N TRP A 136 13.81 10.66 8.43
CA TRP A 136 14.00 9.86 9.64
C TRP A 136 15.41 10.06 10.19
N THR A 137 15.52 10.58 11.41
CA THR A 137 16.80 10.84 12.10
C THR A 137 16.84 10.05 13.39
N LEU A 138 17.96 9.40 13.70
CA LEU A 138 18.27 8.83 15.00
C LEU A 138 19.52 9.49 15.57
N THR A 139 19.45 9.86 16.83
CA THR A 139 20.57 10.41 17.59
C THR A 139 20.82 9.53 18.82
N TYR A 140 22.03 9.00 18.93
CA TYR A 140 22.45 8.13 20.01
C TYR A 140 23.78 8.61 20.60
N ASP A 141 23.85 8.84 21.94
CA ASP A 141 25.08 9.23 22.63
C ASP A 141 25.84 7.97 23.06
N VAL A 142 27.00 7.73 22.47
CA VAL A 142 27.93 6.65 22.83
C VAL A 142 28.88 7.03 23.97
N GLY A 143 28.81 8.26 24.45
CA GLY A 143 29.57 8.76 25.57
C GLY A 143 31.09 8.86 25.36
N ASN A 144 31.82 8.75 26.46
CA ASN A 144 33.31 8.91 26.50
C ASN A 144 34.06 7.59 26.31
N ASN A 145 33.37 6.43 26.31
CA ASN A 145 34.05 5.13 26.17
C ASN A 145 34.65 4.98 24.76
N PRO A 146 36.00 4.80 24.65
CA PRO A 146 36.66 4.69 23.33
C PRO A 146 36.19 3.49 22.53
N PHE A 147 35.85 2.37 23.14
CA PHE A 147 35.33 1.19 22.46
C PHE A 147 33.89 1.45 21.92
N ALA A 148 33.05 2.12 22.74
CA ALA A 148 31.70 2.47 22.32
C ALA A 148 31.69 3.41 21.10
N ARG A 149 32.67 4.31 20.97
CA ARG A 149 32.78 5.20 19.79
C ARG A 149 33.11 4.44 18.50
N TRP A 150 34.01 3.44 18.59
CA TRP A 150 34.27 2.56 17.46
C TRP A 150 33.05 1.71 17.07
N ILE A 151 32.34 1.17 18.06
CA ILE A 151 31.08 0.43 17.84
C ILE A 151 30.03 1.36 17.21
N GLY A 152 29.87 2.59 17.71
CA GLY A 152 28.96 3.59 17.15
C GLY A 152 29.20 3.87 15.66
N LEU A 153 30.49 3.96 15.26
CA LEU A 153 30.83 4.14 13.85
C LEU A 153 30.39 2.95 12.97
N LEU A 154 30.53 1.72 13.46
CA LEU A 154 30.08 0.51 12.75
C LEU A 154 28.54 0.42 12.72
N MET A 155 27.87 0.74 13.85
CA MET A 155 26.42 0.75 13.96
C MET A 155 25.78 1.74 12.99
N LYS A 156 26.40 2.91 12.77
CA LYS A 156 25.89 3.92 11.83
C LYS A 156 25.58 3.34 10.45
N LYS A 157 26.44 2.48 9.92
CA LYS A 157 26.25 1.87 8.61
C LYS A 157 25.09 0.87 8.59
N SER A 158 25.00 0.02 9.63
CA SER A 158 23.90 -0.95 9.75
C SER A 158 22.56 -0.25 9.89
N MET A 159 22.46 0.72 10.81
CA MET A 159 21.24 1.50 11.03
C MET A 159 20.81 2.29 9.81
N ALA A 160 21.75 2.79 9.02
CA ALA A 160 21.44 3.45 7.76
C ALA A 160 20.71 2.53 6.77
N THR A 161 21.17 1.26 6.67
CA THR A 161 20.50 0.25 5.84
C THR A 161 19.13 -0.12 6.40
N ASP A 162 18.98 -0.23 7.73
CA ASP A 162 17.69 -0.49 8.37
C ASP A 162 16.69 0.64 8.09
N PHE A 163 17.15 1.90 8.13
CA PHE A 163 16.30 3.05 7.80
C PHE A 163 15.86 3.05 6.34
N ASP A 164 16.79 2.79 5.42
CA ASP A 164 16.47 2.67 4.00
C ASP A 164 15.39 1.60 3.78
N ASN A 165 15.51 0.42 4.40
CA ASN A 165 14.53 -0.66 4.33
C ASN A 165 13.19 -0.28 4.98
N GLY A 166 13.21 0.39 6.13
CA GLY A 166 12.01 0.87 6.82
C GLY A 166 11.23 1.89 6.00
N LEU A 167 11.93 2.88 5.44
CA LEU A 167 11.32 3.91 4.60
C LEU A 167 10.74 3.34 3.31
N VAL A 168 11.38 2.34 2.69
CA VAL A 168 10.82 1.63 1.52
C VAL A 168 9.50 0.94 1.87
N LYS A 169 9.43 0.27 3.03
CA LYS A 169 8.19 -0.39 3.48
C LYS A 169 7.10 0.61 3.87
N LEU A 170 7.46 1.70 4.56
CA LEU A 170 6.53 2.77 4.91
C LEU A 170 5.91 3.39 3.65
N LYS A 171 6.74 3.65 2.63
CA LYS A 171 6.28 4.13 1.33
C LYS A 171 5.29 3.17 0.69
N ALA A 172 5.62 1.88 0.58
CA ALA A 172 4.75 0.87 0.01
C ALA A 172 3.42 0.76 0.78
N LEU A 173 3.46 0.75 2.11
CA LEU A 173 2.27 0.71 2.96
C LEU A 173 1.35 1.91 2.72
N CYS A 174 1.90 3.13 2.72
CA CYS A 174 1.10 4.35 2.49
C CYS A 174 0.47 4.37 1.09
N GLN A 175 1.18 3.89 0.07
CA GLN A 175 0.65 3.80 -1.30
C GLN A 175 -0.50 2.78 -1.39
N VAL A 176 -0.40 1.63 -0.70
CA VAL A 176 -1.50 0.65 -0.62
C VAL A 176 -2.72 1.26 0.06
N ILE A 177 -2.53 1.96 1.21
CA ILE A 177 -3.63 2.62 1.94
C ILE A 177 -4.34 3.67 1.08
N GLU A 178 -3.61 4.46 0.30
CA GLU A 178 -4.24 5.46 -0.58
C GLU A 178 -4.98 4.80 -1.74
N LYS A 179 -4.40 3.75 -2.35
CA LYS A 179 -5.08 2.97 -3.38
C LYS A 179 -6.39 2.35 -2.86
N GLU A 180 -6.39 1.83 -1.61
CA GLU A 180 -7.60 1.29 -0.98
C GLU A 180 -8.65 2.38 -0.67
N LYS A 181 -8.23 3.61 -0.33
CA LYS A 181 -9.15 4.73 -0.11
C LYS A 181 -9.79 5.26 -1.39
N GLU A 182 -9.10 5.18 -2.52
CA GLU A 182 -9.65 5.54 -3.83
C GLU A 182 -10.72 4.53 -4.28
N GLN A 183 -10.72 3.33 -3.71
CA GLN A 183 -11.67 2.26 -4.00
C GLN A 183 -12.85 2.27 -3.01
N VAL A 184 -13.66 3.33 -3.05
CA VAL A 184 -14.88 3.41 -2.24
C VAL A 184 -15.98 2.59 -2.90
N ILE A 185 -16.50 1.58 -2.17
CA ILE A 185 -17.65 0.79 -2.62
C ILE A 185 -18.94 1.48 -2.16
N LEU A 186 -19.81 1.79 -3.11
CA LEU A 186 -21.10 2.46 -2.87
C LEU A 186 -22.24 1.55 -3.33
N LEU A 187 -23.39 1.63 -2.64
CA LEU A 187 -24.65 1.09 -3.15
C LEU A 187 -25.29 2.15 -4.03
N GLU A 188 -25.49 1.81 -5.31
CA GLU A 188 -26.07 2.69 -6.31
C GLU A 188 -27.16 1.95 -7.09
N ASP A 189 -28.23 2.66 -7.48
CA ASP A 189 -29.22 2.14 -8.41
C ASP A 189 -28.76 2.42 -9.85
N ILE A 190 -28.40 1.36 -10.57
CA ILE A 190 -28.18 1.44 -12.01
C ILE A 190 -29.56 1.52 -12.67
N ALA A 191 -29.83 2.62 -13.34
CA ALA A 191 -31.11 2.84 -14.00
C ALA A 191 -31.33 1.85 -15.16
N GLU A 192 -32.60 1.61 -15.47
CA GLU A 192 -32.95 0.87 -16.69
C GLU A 192 -32.27 1.48 -17.92
N MET A 193 -31.64 0.62 -18.73
CA MET A 193 -30.99 1.05 -19.96
C MET A 193 -31.22 0.04 -21.08
N LYS A 194 -31.58 0.56 -22.27
CA LYS A 194 -31.63 -0.21 -23.51
C LYS A 194 -30.21 -0.26 -24.08
N TYR A 195 -29.82 -1.41 -24.66
CA TYR A 195 -28.50 -1.57 -25.24
C TYR A 195 -28.50 -2.50 -26.44
N ALA A 196 -27.57 -2.28 -27.37
CA ALA A 196 -27.20 -3.22 -28.40
C ALA A 196 -26.07 -4.12 -27.88
N GLY A 197 -26.24 -5.44 -27.94
CA GLY A 197 -25.29 -6.37 -27.31
C GLY A 197 -25.06 -7.65 -28.09
N ILE A 198 -23.96 -8.31 -27.79
CA ILE A 198 -23.59 -9.66 -28.24
C ILE A 198 -23.27 -10.49 -27.01
N ARG A 199 -23.82 -11.70 -26.90
CA ARG A 199 -23.55 -12.66 -25.84
C ARG A 199 -23.04 -13.96 -26.42
N GLU A 200 -21.87 -14.40 -25.94
CA GLU A 200 -21.21 -15.62 -26.38
C GLU A 200 -20.48 -16.29 -25.22
N THR A 201 -20.30 -17.61 -25.31
CA THR A 201 -19.44 -18.36 -24.42
C THR A 201 -18.03 -18.41 -25.03
N VAL A 202 -17.07 -17.78 -24.38
CA VAL A 202 -15.71 -17.62 -24.88
C VAL A 202 -14.67 -18.28 -23.97
N PRO A 203 -13.57 -18.84 -24.52
CA PRO A 203 -12.49 -19.36 -23.73
C PRO A 203 -11.85 -18.24 -22.86
N PHE A 204 -11.53 -18.56 -21.62
CA PHE A 204 -10.95 -17.58 -20.68
C PHE A 204 -9.71 -16.87 -21.23
N ILE A 205 -8.83 -17.60 -21.92
CA ILE A 205 -7.60 -17.06 -22.50
C ILE A 205 -7.83 -16.15 -23.72
N GLU A 206 -9.03 -16.16 -24.30
CA GLU A 206 -9.38 -15.39 -25.49
C GLU A 206 -10.30 -14.20 -25.21
N VAL A 207 -10.73 -14.01 -23.96
CA VAL A 207 -11.70 -12.98 -23.54
C VAL A 207 -11.38 -11.60 -24.11
N SER A 208 -10.15 -11.10 -23.98
CA SER A 208 -9.78 -9.76 -24.46
C SER A 208 -9.92 -9.61 -25.98
N ARG A 209 -9.60 -10.66 -26.74
CA ARG A 209 -9.74 -10.66 -28.19
C ARG A 209 -11.20 -10.68 -28.59
N GLU A 210 -11.98 -11.60 -27.99
CA GLU A 210 -13.41 -11.76 -28.30
C GLU A 210 -14.21 -10.51 -27.94
N MET A 211 -13.94 -9.89 -26.78
CA MET A 211 -14.54 -8.61 -26.40
C MET A 211 -14.27 -7.52 -27.44
N SER A 212 -13.04 -7.41 -27.93
CA SER A 212 -12.69 -6.44 -28.97
C SER A 212 -13.45 -6.69 -30.27
N GLU A 213 -13.63 -7.95 -30.66
CA GLU A 213 -14.40 -8.34 -31.86
C GLU A 213 -15.88 -8.02 -31.64
N MET A 214 -16.48 -8.37 -30.49
CA MET A 214 -17.86 -8.05 -30.14
C MET A 214 -18.14 -6.54 -30.18
N TYR A 215 -17.31 -5.71 -29.53
CA TYR A 215 -17.49 -4.26 -29.57
C TYR A 215 -17.33 -3.67 -30.97
N SER A 216 -16.42 -4.23 -31.79
CA SER A 216 -16.26 -3.81 -33.17
C SER A 216 -17.50 -4.12 -34.01
N GLU A 217 -18.13 -5.28 -33.78
CA GLU A 217 -19.36 -5.68 -34.49
C GLU A 217 -20.57 -4.85 -34.05
N ILE A 218 -20.73 -4.61 -32.71
CA ILE A 218 -21.79 -3.74 -32.19
C ILE A 218 -21.61 -2.31 -32.73
N SER A 219 -20.39 -1.77 -32.72
CA SER A 219 -20.11 -0.42 -33.24
C SER A 219 -20.41 -0.31 -34.74
N ARG A 220 -20.14 -1.37 -35.54
CA ARG A 220 -20.49 -1.44 -36.95
C ARG A 220 -21.99 -1.44 -37.14
N PHE A 221 -22.73 -2.22 -36.35
CA PHE A 221 -24.20 -2.23 -36.38
C PHE A 221 -24.76 -0.84 -36.07
N LEU A 222 -24.30 -0.18 -35.00
CA LEU A 222 -24.76 1.16 -34.64
C LEU A 222 -24.49 2.18 -35.76
N ALA A 223 -23.31 2.10 -36.39
CA ALA A 223 -22.97 3.00 -37.49
C ALA A 223 -23.86 2.75 -38.77
N GLN A 224 -24.24 1.50 -39.06
CA GLN A 224 -25.13 1.15 -40.17
C GLN A 224 -26.57 1.63 -39.96
N GLU A 225 -27.04 1.60 -38.71
CA GLU A 225 -28.38 2.07 -38.33
C GLU A 225 -28.41 3.56 -37.97
N GLU A 226 -27.28 4.28 -38.08
CA GLU A 226 -27.12 5.69 -37.75
C GLU A 226 -27.50 6.00 -36.28
N ILE A 227 -27.14 5.11 -35.33
CA ILE A 227 -27.45 5.21 -33.90
C ILE A 227 -26.23 5.71 -33.15
N GLU A 228 -26.42 6.73 -32.32
CA GLU A 228 -25.39 7.21 -31.39
C GLU A 228 -25.41 6.39 -30.08
N MET A 229 -24.23 6.23 -29.45
CA MET A 229 -24.13 5.62 -28.14
C MET A 229 -24.75 6.54 -27.07
N ALA A 230 -25.63 5.99 -26.23
CA ALA A 230 -26.27 6.70 -25.12
C ALA A 230 -25.50 6.60 -23.78
N GLY A 231 -24.41 5.83 -23.75
CA GLY A 231 -23.59 5.63 -22.54
C GLY A 231 -22.30 4.90 -22.84
N MET A 232 -21.58 4.56 -21.77
CA MET A 232 -20.29 3.87 -21.85
C MET A 232 -20.49 2.38 -22.16
N PRO A 233 -19.60 1.76 -22.96
CA PRO A 233 -19.60 0.31 -23.18
C PRO A 233 -19.45 -0.45 -21.86
N PHE A 234 -20.10 -1.61 -21.77
CA PHE A 234 -20.08 -2.46 -20.59
C PHE A 234 -20.02 -3.94 -20.96
N ALA A 235 -19.57 -4.76 -20.00
CA ALA A 235 -19.61 -6.21 -20.11
C ALA A 235 -20.35 -6.82 -18.90
N LEU A 236 -21.15 -7.89 -19.16
CA LEU A 236 -21.81 -8.72 -18.14
C LEU A 236 -21.16 -10.10 -18.13
N TYR A 237 -20.86 -10.60 -16.93
CA TYR A 237 -20.26 -11.91 -16.71
C TYR A 237 -21.28 -12.87 -16.12
N HIS A 238 -22.03 -13.59 -16.98
CA HIS A 238 -23.17 -14.40 -16.57
C HIS A 238 -22.78 -15.68 -15.85
N LEU A 239 -21.87 -16.45 -16.43
CA LEU A 239 -21.36 -17.71 -15.86
C LEU A 239 -19.87 -17.82 -16.16
N MET A 240 -19.13 -18.38 -15.22
CA MET A 240 -17.71 -18.66 -15.36
C MET A 240 -17.45 -20.09 -14.90
N ASP A 241 -16.84 -20.89 -15.75
CA ASP A 241 -16.30 -22.19 -15.38
C ASP A 241 -14.77 -22.18 -15.47
N GLU A 242 -14.11 -23.34 -15.38
CA GLU A 242 -12.64 -23.41 -15.39
C GLU A 242 -12.01 -23.05 -16.76
N GLU A 243 -12.75 -23.15 -17.86
CA GLU A 243 -12.25 -23.01 -19.22
C GLU A 243 -12.91 -21.84 -19.95
N ASN A 244 -14.19 -21.50 -19.64
CA ASN A 244 -15.01 -20.60 -20.42
C ASN A 244 -15.73 -19.57 -19.55
N ILE A 245 -16.09 -18.46 -20.20
CA ILE A 245 -16.93 -17.40 -19.66
C ILE A 245 -18.12 -17.18 -20.59
N ASP A 246 -19.34 -17.16 -20.03
CA ASP A 246 -20.55 -16.67 -20.70
C ASP A 246 -20.56 -15.13 -20.53
N LEU A 247 -20.11 -14.45 -21.56
CA LEU A 247 -19.83 -13.03 -21.63
C LEU A 247 -20.84 -12.32 -22.53
N GLU A 248 -21.34 -11.18 -22.08
CA GLU A 248 -22.18 -10.30 -22.89
C GLU A 248 -21.57 -8.89 -22.92
N CYS A 249 -21.19 -8.41 -24.11
CA CYS A 249 -20.74 -7.05 -24.35
C CYS A 249 -21.93 -6.21 -24.81
N GLY A 250 -22.07 -5.00 -24.23
CA GLY A 250 -23.17 -4.09 -24.55
C GLY A 250 -22.75 -2.65 -24.75
N ILE A 251 -23.41 -1.93 -25.60
CA ILE A 251 -23.32 -0.47 -25.77
C ILE A 251 -24.73 0.11 -25.58
N PRO A 252 -24.94 1.02 -24.58
CA PRO A 252 -26.21 1.67 -24.34
C PRO A 252 -26.68 2.49 -25.54
N ILE A 253 -28.00 2.44 -25.83
CA ILE A 253 -28.67 3.17 -26.93
C ILE A 253 -30.00 3.76 -26.44
N ASP A 254 -30.40 4.89 -27.01
CA ASP A 254 -31.72 5.47 -26.77
C ASP A 254 -32.69 5.22 -27.93
N ALA A 255 -32.20 4.60 -29.03
CA ALA A 255 -32.99 4.32 -30.21
C ALA A 255 -33.93 3.11 -30.05
N ASP A 256 -35.05 3.17 -30.71
CA ASP A 256 -35.97 2.05 -30.84
C ASP A 256 -35.71 1.33 -32.18
N VAL A 257 -34.88 0.29 -32.11
CA VAL A 257 -34.38 -0.45 -33.26
C VAL A 257 -34.44 -1.95 -32.99
N ASP A 258 -34.72 -2.74 -34.02
CA ASP A 258 -34.60 -4.19 -33.95
C ASP A 258 -33.13 -4.62 -34.15
N GLY A 259 -32.69 -5.59 -33.37
CA GLY A 259 -31.38 -6.22 -33.58
C GLY A 259 -31.33 -7.03 -34.90
N ASN A 260 -30.13 -7.47 -35.25
CA ASN A 260 -29.94 -8.37 -36.41
C ASN A 260 -29.66 -9.82 -35.96
N SER A 261 -29.10 -10.65 -36.85
CA SER A 261 -28.77 -12.05 -36.50
C SER A 261 -27.70 -12.19 -35.44
N ILE A 262 -26.79 -11.21 -35.30
CA ILE A 262 -25.64 -11.20 -34.40
C ILE A 262 -25.90 -10.28 -33.21
N VAL A 263 -26.14 -8.99 -33.47
CA VAL A 263 -26.42 -7.98 -32.45
C VAL A 263 -27.86 -8.05 -31.99
N LYS A 264 -28.09 -8.16 -30.69
CA LYS A 264 -29.43 -8.13 -30.09
C LYS A 264 -29.64 -6.82 -29.37
N VAL A 265 -30.89 -6.33 -29.40
CA VAL A 265 -31.29 -5.18 -28.58
C VAL A 265 -32.01 -5.72 -27.33
N SER A 266 -31.50 -5.35 -26.18
CA SER A 266 -31.98 -5.83 -24.87
C SER A 266 -32.12 -4.67 -23.91
N THR A 267 -32.74 -4.93 -22.76
CA THR A 267 -32.91 -3.94 -21.69
C THR A 267 -32.30 -4.48 -20.41
N PHE A 268 -31.37 -3.73 -19.83
CA PHE A 268 -30.91 -3.97 -18.48
C PHE A 268 -31.92 -3.31 -17.53
N PRO A 269 -32.47 -4.05 -16.55
CA PRO A 269 -33.49 -3.50 -15.64
C PRO A 269 -32.84 -2.59 -14.57
N THR A 270 -33.62 -1.69 -13.99
CA THR A 270 -33.19 -0.95 -12.80
C THR A 270 -32.77 -1.93 -11.71
N THR A 271 -31.54 -1.81 -11.23
CA THR A 271 -30.94 -2.78 -10.31
C THR A 271 -30.06 -2.08 -9.29
N THR A 272 -30.25 -2.39 -8.00
CA THR A 272 -29.32 -1.93 -6.95
C THR A 272 -28.03 -2.72 -7.02
N CYS A 273 -26.92 -2.03 -7.12
CA CYS A 273 -25.58 -2.62 -7.26
C CYS A 273 -24.63 -2.09 -6.19
N ALA A 274 -23.74 -2.94 -5.71
CA ALA A 274 -22.52 -2.51 -5.04
C ALA A 274 -21.49 -2.16 -6.13
N CYS A 275 -21.12 -0.89 -6.24
CA CYS A 275 -20.26 -0.37 -7.30
C CYS A 275 -18.93 0.15 -6.75
N LEU A 276 -17.87 -0.06 -7.52
CA LEU A 276 -16.50 0.35 -7.25
C LEU A 276 -15.88 0.95 -8.51
N ASP A 277 -15.34 2.16 -8.44
CA ASP A 277 -14.49 2.71 -9.49
C ASP A 277 -13.04 2.22 -9.31
N PHE A 278 -12.61 1.31 -10.19
CA PHE A 278 -11.26 0.74 -10.19
C PHE A 278 -10.34 1.57 -11.09
N TYR A 279 -9.21 2.00 -10.54
CA TYR A 279 -8.18 2.75 -11.26
C TYR A 279 -7.01 1.84 -11.62
N GLY A 280 -6.69 1.74 -12.91
CA GLY A 280 -5.55 0.98 -13.37
C GLY A 280 -5.81 0.14 -14.63
N ASP A 281 -4.78 -0.62 -15.01
CA ASP A 281 -4.81 -1.52 -16.16
C ASP A 281 -5.85 -2.64 -16.00
N TYR A 282 -6.51 -3.02 -17.09
CA TYR A 282 -7.52 -4.07 -17.12
C TYR A 282 -7.01 -5.44 -16.62
N SER A 283 -5.70 -5.70 -16.73
CA SER A 283 -5.09 -6.93 -16.19
C SER A 283 -5.20 -7.05 -14.67
N ASN A 284 -5.48 -5.94 -13.97
CA ASN A 284 -5.60 -5.87 -12.51
C ASN A 284 -7.06 -5.82 -12.02
N LEU A 285 -8.08 -5.87 -12.90
CA LEU A 285 -9.51 -5.78 -12.51
C LEU A 285 -9.91 -6.85 -11.48
N GLN A 286 -9.24 -8.00 -11.51
CA GLN A 286 -9.44 -9.06 -10.52
C GLN A 286 -9.31 -8.56 -9.05
N GLU A 287 -8.45 -7.57 -8.79
CA GLU A 287 -8.31 -6.97 -7.46
C GLU A 287 -9.61 -6.26 -7.04
N GLY A 288 -10.25 -5.52 -7.96
CA GLY A 288 -11.53 -4.84 -7.73
C GLY A 288 -12.67 -5.82 -7.47
N HIS A 289 -12.74 -6.91 -8.24
CA HIS A 289 -13.72 -7.97 -8.04
C HIS A 289 -13.58 -8.63 -6.67
N ILE A 290 -12.36 -8.94 -6.24
CA ILE A 290 -12.08 -9.51 -4.91
C ILE A 290 -12.52 -8.56 -3.79
N LEU A 291 -12.31 -7.26 -3.95
CA LEU A 291 -12.74 -6.26 -2.96
C LEU A 291 -14.26 -6.21 -2.84
N LEU A 292 -14.99 -6.18 -3.97
CA LEU A 292 -16.44 -6.19 -3.98
C LEU A 292 -17.01 -7.46 -3.33
N GLN A 293 -16.47 -8.63 -3.66
CA GLN A 293 -16.89 -9.90 -3.06
C GLN A 293 -16.72 -9.90 -1.53
N LYS A 294 -15.56 -9.48 -1.04
CA LYS A 294 -15.29 -9.38 0.40
C LYS A 294 -16.21 -8.37 1.09
N TRP A 295 -16.48 -7.24 0.42
CA TRP A 295 -17.38 -6.22 0.94
C TRP A 295 -18.83 -6.75 1.04
N MET A 296 -19.31 -7.44 0.00
CA MET A 296 -20.65 -8.07 0.00
C MET A 296 -20.77 -9.09 1.13
N GLU A 297 -19.79 -9.98 1.28
CA GLU A 297 -19.75 -10.97 2.36
C GLU A 297 -19.78 -10.31 3.74
N ALA A 298 -18.99 -9.26 3.96
CA ALA A 298 -18.94 -8.53 5.23
C ALA A 298 -20.24 -7.79 5.56
N HIS A 299 -21.06 -7.41 4.55
CA HIS A 299 -22.29 -6.66 4.71
C HIS A 299 -23.56 -7.52 4.53
N GLY A 300 -23.39 -8.83 4.28
CA GLY A 300 -24.51 -9.78 4.19
C GLY A 300 -25.31 -9.67 2.89
N PHE A 301 -24.69 -9.22 1.80
CA PHE A 301 -25.31 -9.18 0.49
C PHE A 301 -24.97 -10.44 -0.34
N ASN A 302 -25.95 -10.88 -1.15
CA ASN A 302 -25.78 -11.94 -2.14
C ASN A 302 -25.77 -11.33 -3.55
N LEU A 303 -25.14 -12.04 -4.49
CA LEU A 303 -25.18 -11.67 -5.89
C LEU A 303 -26.56 -11.99 -6.48
N ALA A 304 -27.27 -10.97 -6.98
CA ALA A 304 -28.60 -11.09 -7.55
C ALA A 304 -28.60 -11.51 -9.03
N SER A 305 -27.60 -11.05 -9.79
CA SER A 305 -27.44 -11.34 -11.22
C SER A 305 -25.99 -11.15 -11.67
N ALA A 306 -25.74 -11.21 -12.99
CA ALA A 306 -24.38 -11.08 -13.56
C ALA A 306 -23.66 -9.79 -13.12
N PRO A 307 -22.42 -9.87 -12.62
CA PRO A 307 -21.58 -8.70 -12.43
C PRO A 307 -21.37 -7.94 -13.73
N MET A 308 -21.23 -6.60 -13.60
CA MET A 308 -21.05 -5.68 -14.71
C MET A 308 -19.74 -4.91 -14.57
N GLU A 309 -19.00 -4.78 -15.65
CA GLU A 309 -17.89 -3.83 -15.81
C GLU A 309 -18.30 -2.74 -16.79
N ILE A 310 -18.19 -1.46 -16.41
CA ILE A 310 -18.46 -0.31 -17.28
C ILE A 310 -17.14 0.41 -17.53
N TYR A 311 -16.74 0.55 -18.80
CA TYR A 311 -15.45 1.09 -19.20
C TYR A 311 -15.53 2.61 -19.36
N LEU A 312 -15.24 3.35 -18.25
CA LEU A 312 -15.38 4.81 -18.19
C LEU A 312 -14.27 5.55 -18.93
N THR A 313 -13.13 4.93 -19.15
CA THR A 313 -12.00 5.52 -19.88
C THR A 313 -11.78 4.77 -21.21
N ASP A 314 -11.70 5.52 -22.28
CA ASP A 314 -11.33 5.01 -23.60
C ASP A 314 -9.79 4.92 -23.70
N PRO A 315 -9.19 3.72 -23.83
CA PRO A 315 -7.74 3.55 -23.98
C PRO A 315 -7.14 4.25 -25.22
N GLN A 316 -7.95 4.60 -26.21
CA GLN A 316 -7.49 5.34 -27.38
C GLN A 316 -7.29 6.84 -27.07
N GLN A 317 -7.99 7.37 -26.08
CA GLN A 317 -7.92 8.77 -25.64
C GLN A 317 -6.95 8.96 -24.46
N GLU A 318 -6.84 7.98 -23.55
CA GLU A 318 -5.90 8.00 -22.43
C GLU A 318 -4.86 6.88 -22.58
N PRO A 319 -3.62 7.24 -23.02
CA PRO A 319 -2.58 6.26 -23.27
C PRO A 319 -1.92 5.70 -22.00
N ASP A 320 -2.15 6.29 -20.82
CA ASP A 320 -1.59 5.85 -19.55
C ASP A 320 -2.55 4.87 -18.85
N PRO A 321 -2.25 3.54 -18.84
CA PRO A 321 -3.13 2.55 -18.21
C PRO A 321 -3.38 2.79 -16.73
N ALA A 322 -2.49 3.48 -16.03
CA ALA A 322 -2.67 3.81 -14.61
C ALA A 322 -3.82 4.78 -14.34
N LYS A 323 -4.30 5.47 -15.39
CA LYS A 323 -5.42 6.43 -15.32
C LYS A 323 -6.74 5.87 -15.85
N TRP A 324 -6.74 4.64 -16.35
CA TRP A 324 -8.01 4.04 -16.80
C TRP A 324 -8.92 3.81 -15.61
N ILE A 325 -10.20 4.04 -15.83
CA ILE A 325 -11.26 3.86 -14.84
C ILE A 325 -12.25 2.85 -15.36
N THR A 326 -12.42 1.76 -14.63
CA THR A 326 -13.48 0.77 -14.85
C THR A 326 -14.40 0.75 -13.65
N ARG A 327 -15.68 1.02 -13.84
CA ARG A 327 -16.68 0.84 -12.79
C ARG A 327 -17.13 -0.61 -12.77
N ILE A 328 -16.86 -1.29 -11.66
CA ILE A 328 -17.28 -2.67 -11.43
C ILE A 328 -18.51 -2.64 -10.56
N CYS A 329 -19.62 -3.21 -11.02
CA CYS A 329 -20.90 -3.22 -10.31
C CYS A 329 -21.39 -4.66 -10.12
N TYR A 330 -21.70 -5.02 -8.89
CA TYR A 330 -22.29 -6.29 -8.51
C TYR A 330 -23.75 -6.07 -8.14
N PRO A 331 -24.72 -6.55 -8.93
CA PRO A 331 -26.12 -6.57 -8.55
C PRO A 331 -26.31 -7.32 -7.23
N VAL A 332 -26.97 -6.67 -6.26
CA VAL A 332 -27.07 -7.22 -4.90
C VAL A 332 -28.51 -7.44 -4.46
N GLU A 333 -28.70 -8.50 -3.66
CA GLU A 333 -29.90 -8.77 -2.89
C GLU A 333 -29.55 -9.07 -1.42
N GLN A 334 -30.49 -8.78 -0.51
CA GLN A 334 -30.32 -9.05 0.94
C GLN A 334 -30.76 -10.44 1.32
#